data_fca50ba667360dd55af032e53389106e
#
_entry.id   fca50ba667360dd55af032e53389106e
#
_cell.length_a   1.000
_cell.length_b   1.000
_cell.length_c   1.000
_cell.angle_alpha   90.00
_cell.angle_beta   90.00
_cell.angle_gamma   90.00
#
_symmetry.space_group_name_H-M   'P 1'
#
loop_
_entity.id
_entity.type
_entity.pdbx_description
1 polymer ?
#
loop_
_entity_poly.entity_id
_entity_poly.type
_entity_poly.pdbx_seq_one_letter_code
_entity_poly.pdbx_strand_id
1 'polypeptide(L)'
;MGASLLTTLDLMKRDPALLERRMSAGPTAEKRPAQKFIMLCTSLGFGALLVVPALDHRFGWSAVPLGGVVVGDVLVATGFYFIFLVYRENTYTSATIEVAEDQKVISTGPYAIVRHPMYASASLYVLGTPLALGSYWGLAPAVAIIPFLIWRLVDEEKFLAMNLPGYTEYQERVRHRLVPFVW
;
A
#
# COMPACT_ATOMS: atom_id res chain seq x y z
N MET A 1 2.48 10.18 12.17
CA MET A 1 2.41 11.52 11.53
C MET A 1 3.75 12.02 10.99
N GLY A 2 4.85 11.96 11.73
CA GLY A 2 6.15 12.46 11.26
C GLY A 2 6.65 11.84 9.95
N ALA A 3 6.60 10.52 9.79
CA ALA A 3 7.07 9.83 8.58
C ALA A 3 6.29 10.25 7.33
N SER A 4 4.96 10.35 7.41
CA SER A 4 4.13 10.82 6.29
C SER A 4 4.47 12.26 5.90
N LEU A 5 4.65 13.14 6.89
CA LEU A 5 5.02 14.54 6.65
C LEU A 5 6.39 14.63 5.96
N LEU A 6 7.38 13.90 6.46
CA LEU A 6 8.73 13.87 5.87
C LEU A 6 8.70 13.36 4.43
N THR A 7 7.97 12.28 4.15
CA THR A 7 7.81 11.75 2.79
C THR A 7 7.12 12.77 1.88
N THR A 8 6.07 13.45 2.35
CA THR A 8 5.37 14.49 1.58
C THR A 8 6.30 15.66 1.28
N LEU A 9 7.07 16.14 2.26
CA LEU A 9 8.02 17.25 2.07
C LEU A 9 9.15 16.87 1.09
N ASP A 10 9.65 15.63 1.15
CA ASP A 10 10.63 15.13 0.19
C ASP A 10 10.05 15.08 -1.23
N LEU A 11 8.83 14.54 -1.41
CA LEU A 11 8.14 14.50 -2.70
C LEU A 11 7.85 15.90 -3.26
N MET A 12 7.40 16.84 -2.42
CA MET A 12 7.17 18.22 -2.85
C MET A 12 8.40 18.87 -3.46
N LYS A 13 9.59 18.52 -2.97
CA LYS A 13 10.87 19.07 -3.46
C LYS A 13 11.45 18.32 -4.65
N ARG A 14 11.25 16.99 -4.69
CA ARG A 14 11.92 16.11 -5.65
C ARG A 14 11.06 15.74 -6.85
N ASP A 15 9.79 15.49 -6.62
CA ASP A 15 8.84 15.01 -7.64
C ASP A 15 7.41 15.50 -7.32
N PRO A 16 7.11 16.78 -7.57
CA PRO A 16 5.77 17.34 -7.36
C PRO A 16 4.69 16.63 -8.19
N ALA A 17 5.04 16.14 -9.39
CA ALA A 17 4.11 15.45 -10.26
C ALA A 17 3.70 14.07 -9.68
N LEU A 18 4.63 13.36 -9.04
CA LEU A 18 4.31 12.14 -8.30
C LEU A 18 3.37 12.44 -7.13
N LEU A 19 3.64 13.51 -6.37
CA LEU A 19 2.77 13.90 -5.27
C LEU A 19 1.35 14.19 -5.75
N GLU A 20 1.18 14.93 -6.85
CA GLU A 20 -0.13 15.23 -7.44
C GLU A 20 -0.87 13.94 -7.85
N ARG A 21 -0.19 13.00 -8.55
CA ARG A 21 -0.77 11.69 -8.89
C ARG A 21 -1.20 10.89 -7.66
N ARG A 22 -0.47 11.01 -6.54
CA ARG A 22 -0.81 10.33 -5.29
C ARG A 22 -1.93 11.02 -4.52
N MET A 23 -2.10 12.33 -4.66
CA MET A 23 -3.19 13.08 -4.06
C MET A 23 -4.52 12.85 -4.80
N SER A 24 -4.49 12.53 -6.08
CA SER A 24 -5.67 12.18 -6.89
C SER A 24 -6.12 10.74 -6.58
N ALA A 25 -6.55 10.49 -5.33
CA ALA A 25 -6.93 9.19 -4.81
C ALA A 25 -8.42 9.11 -4.47
N GLY A 26 -8.91 7.89 -4.33
CA GLY A 26 -10.25 7.61 -3.84
C GLY A 26 -11.19 7.03 -4.89
N PRO A 27 -12.42 6.63 -4.48
CA PRO A 27 -13.38 5.97 -5.37
C PRO A 27 -13.80 6.81 -6.58
N THR A 28 -13.82 8.13 -6.42
CA THR A 28 -14.22 9.08 -7.47
C THR A 28 -13.14 9.31 -8.52
N ALA A 29 -11.87 9.10 -8.18
CA ALA A 29 -10.74 9.23 -9.10
C ALA A 29 -10.62 8.05 -10.08
N GLU A 30 -11.13 6.89 -9.70
CA GLU A 30 -11.09 5.69 -10.53
C GLU A 30 -12.10 5.73 -11.68
N LYS A 31 -11.69 5.21 -12.84
CA LYS A 31 -12.55 5.15 -14.03
C LYS A 31 -13.36 3.84 -14.10
N ARG A 32 -12.79 2.73 -13.62
CA ARG A 32 -13.36 1.38 -13.74
C ARG A 32 -14.28 1.07 -12.56
N PRO A 33 -15.51 0.55 -12.78
CA PRO A 33 -16.47 0.28 -11.70
C PRO A 33 -15.94 -0.64 -10.60
N ALA A 34 -15.21 -1.71 -10.99
CA ALA A 34 -14.60 -2.64 -10.03
C ALA A 34 -13.59 -1.91 -9.12
N GLN A 35 -12.77 -1.00 -9.68
CA GLN A 35 -11.79 -0.23 -8.93
C GLN A 35 -12.46 0.79 -8.00
N LYS A 36 -13.57 1.40 -8.41
CA LYS A 36 -14.37 2.27 -7.53
C LYS A 36 -14.87 1.52 -6.30
N PHE A 37 -15.36 0.29 -6.51
CA PHE A 37 -15.83 -0.57 -5.40
C PHE A 37 -14.66 -0.98 -4.48
N ILE A 38 -13.54 -1.43 -5.05
CA ILE A 38 -12.34 -1.80 -4.28
C ILE A 38 -11.86 -0.60 -3.46
N MET A 39 -11.77 0.58 -4.07
CA MET A 39 -11.32 1.80 -3.38
C MET A 39 -12.29 2.23 -2.28
N LEU A 40 -13.61 2.07 -2.48
CA LEU A 40 -14.60 2.33 -1.44
C LEU A 40 -14.39 1.38 -0.25
N CYS A 41 -14.33 0.07 -0.50
CA CYS A 41 -14.12 -0.93 0.56
C CYS A 41 -12.79 -0.71 1.30
N THR A 42 -11.73 -0.41 0.56
CA THR A 42 -10.41 -0.12 1.14
C THR A 42 -10.45 1.15 1.99
N SER A 43 -11.09 2.22 1.51
CA SER A 43 -11.23 3.48 2.28
C SER A 43 -12.02 3.30 3.57
N LEU A 44 -13.13 2.54 3.51
CA LEU A 44 -13.90 2.19 4.70
C LEU A 44 -13.08 1.34 5.68
N GLY A 45 -12.32 0.37 5.14
CA GLY A 45 -11.39 -0.45 5.93
C GLY A 45 -10.31 0.39 6.62
N PHE A 46 -9.72 1.37 5.94
CA PHE A 46 -8.77 2.30 6.56
C PHE A 46 -9.41 3.17 7.64
N GLY A 47 -10.65 3.62 7.44
CA GLY A 47 -11.43 4.30 8.49
C GLY A 47 -11.64 3.40 9.70
N ALA A 48 -12.07 2.15 9.48
CA ALA A 48 -12.25 1.17 10.53
C ALA A 48 -10.95 0.81 11.27
N LEU A 49 -9.81 0.82 10.56
CA LEU A 49 -8.47 0.58 11.12
C LEU A 49 -8.08 1.59 12.21
N LEU A 50 -8.69 2.76 12.22
CA LEU A 50 -8.48 3.80 13.25
C LEU A 50 -9.62 3.79 14.28
N VAL A 51 -10.86 3.62 13.84
CA VAL A 51 -12.04 3.68 14.70
C VAL A 51 -12.12 2.47 15.64
N VAL A 52 -11.89 1.25 15.13
CA VAL A 52 -12.01 0.03 15.92
C VAL A 52 -11.00 0.00 17.07
N PRO A 53 -9.69 0.31 16.90
CA PRO A 53 -8.77 0.42 18.02
C PRO A 53 -9.15 1.49 19.04
N ALA A 54 -9.68 2.62 18.60
CA ALA A 54 -10.14 3.68 19.51
C ALA A 54 -11.32 3.21 20.38
N LEU A 55 -12.26 2.45 19.79
CA LEU A 55 -13.37 1.85 20.52
C LEU A 55 -12.88 0.74 21.46
N ASP A 56 -11.95 -0.11 21.00
CA ASP A 56 -11.32 -1.15 21.82
C ASP A 56 -10.69 -0.56 23.08
N HIS A 57 -9.90 0.49 22.92
CA HIS A 57 -9.34 1.23 24.06
C HIS A 57 -10.40 1.83 24.98
N ARG A 58 -11.44 2.43 24.40
CA ARG A 58 -12.51 3.06 25.19
C ARG A 58 -13.29 2.06 26.02
N PHE A 59 -13.54 0.87 25.48
CA PHE A 59 -14.37 -0.16 26.11
C PHE A 59 -13.58 -1.29 26.77
N GLY A 60 -12.26 -1.31 26.60
CA GLY A 60 -11.37 -2.32 27.18
C GLY A 60 -11.61 -3.74 26.67
N TRP A 61 -11.94 -3.88 25.37
CA TRP A 61 -12.25 -5.21 24.77
C TRP A 61 -11.04 -6.12 24.69
N SER A 62 -9.84 -5.55 24.45
CA SER A 62 -8.59 -6.29 24.40
C SER A 62 -7.42 -5.50 24.99
N ALA A 63 -6.33 -6.22 25.31
CA ALA A 63 -5.08 -5.62 25.75
C ALA A 63 -3.91 -6.28 25.04
N VAL A 64 -3.21 -5.53 24.21
CA VAL A 64 -1.99 -5.98 23.55
C VAL A 64 -0.81 -5.74 24.49
N PRO A 65 0.01 -6.76 24.81
CA PRO A 65 1.19 -6.57 25.65
C PRO A 65 2.21 -5.68 24.93
N LEU A 66 3.08 -5.02 25.71
CA LEU A 66 4.09 -4.09 25.19
C LEU A 66 4.92 -4.68 24.03
N GLY A 67 5.30 -5.96 24.11
CA GLY A 67 6.02 -6.65 23.03
C GLY A 67 5.23 -6.68 21.72
N GLY A 68 3.90 -6.85 21.79
CA GLY A 68 3.02 -6.79 20.62
C GLY A 68 2.94 -5.38 20.02
N VAL A 69 2.86 -4.36 20.87
CA VAL A 69 2.88 -2.94 20.45
C VAL A 69 4.20 -2.62 19.72
N VAL A 70 5.34 -3.01 20.30
CA VAL A 70 6.66 -2.82 19.68
C VAL A 70 6.76 -3.52 18.33
N VAL A 71 6.26 -4.75 18.21
CA VAL A 71 6.19 -5.45 16.91
C VAL A 71 5.33 -4.66 15.91
N GLY A 72 4.18 -4.15 16.35
CA GLY A 72 3.32 -3.30 15.51
C GLY A 72 4.05 -2.04 15.02
N ASP A 73 4.74 -1.33 15.92
CA ASP A 73 5.53 -0.14 15.59
C ASP A 73 6.64 -0.45 14.57
N VAL A 74 7.35 -1.56 14.75
CA VAL A 74 8.39 -2.01 13.81
C VAL A 74 7.80 -2.31 12.43
N LEU A 75 6.65 -2.99 12.36
CA LEU A 75 5.96 -3.27 11.10
C LEU A 75 5.52 -1.98 10.39
N VAL A 76 4.94 -1.04 11.13
CA VAL A 76 4.53 0.27 10.60
C VAL A 76 5.74 1.05 10.10
N ALA A 77 6.81 1.15 10.89
CA ALA A 77 8.04 1.84 10.50
C ALA A 77 8.67 1.22 9.25
N THR A 78 8.75 -0.10 9.19
CA THR A 78 9.26 -0.86 8.05
C THR A 78 8.39 -0.63 6.80
N GLY A 79 7.06 -0.68 6.94
CA GLY A 79 6.13 -0.40 5.86
C GLY A 79 6.33 1.00 5.28
N PHE A 80 6.41 2.04 6.13
CA PHE A 80 6.70 3.41 5.69
C PHE A 80 8.07 3.55 5.01
N TYR A 81 9.10 2.90 5.55
CA TYR A 81 10.45 2.94 4.97
C TYR A 81 10.45 2.36 3.55
N PHE A 82 9.81 1.20 3.34
CA PHE A 82 9.71 0.62 2.00
C PHE A 82 8.83 1.43 1.05
N ILE A 83 7.73 2.04 1.52
CA ILE A 83 6.94 3.01 0.72
C ILE A 83 7.84 4.16 0.26
N PHE A 84 8.67 4.71 1.13
CA PHE A 84 9.61 5.76 0.78
C PHE A 84 10.61 5.30 -0.30
N LEU A 85 11.16 4.08 -0.19
CA LEU A 85 12.06 3.52 -1.22
C LEU A 85 11.34 3.35 -2.57
N VAL A 86 10.07 2.91 -2.55
CA VAL A 86 9.25 2.78 -3.76
C VAL A 86 9.06 4.14 -4.44
N TYR A 87 8.75 5.20 -3.70
CA TYR A 87 8.62 6.54 -4.26
C TYR A 87 9.93 7.10 -4.81
N ARG A 88 11.06 6.72 -4.22
CA ARG A 88 12.38 7.11 -4.74
C ARG A 88 12.73 6.42 -6.04
N GLU A 89 12.27 5.22 -6.24
CA GLU A 89 12.59 4.38 -7.39
C GLU A 89 11.64 4.59 -8.55
N ASN A 90 10.35 4.81 -8.28
CA ASN A 90 9.31 4.83 -9.30
C ASN A 90 8.48 6.10 -9.23
N THR A 91 8.80 7.04 -10.10
CA THR A 91 8.06 8.30 -10.28
C THR A 91 6.67 8.10 -10.90
N TYR A 92 6.38 6.93 -11.51
CA TYR A 92 5.07 6.66 -12.16
C TYR A 92 4.03 6.07 -11.20
N THR A 93 4.35 5.89 -9.91
CA THR A 93 3.34 5.39 -8.97
C THR A 93 2.15 6.35 -8.90
N SER A 94 0.95 5.82 -9.17
CA SER A 94 -0.30 6.55 -9.09
C SER A 94 -1.20 5.98 -8.00
N ALA A 95 -2.19 6.75 -7.58
CA ALA A 95 -3.28 6.26 -6.74
C ALA A 95 -4.38 5.58 -7.56
N THR A 96 -4.41 5.80 -8.88
CA THR A 96 -5.31 5.16 -9.85
C THR A 96 -4.53 4.17 -10.74
N ILE A 97 -5.25 3.18 -11.32
CA ILE A 97 -4.64 2.25 -12.28
C ILE A 97 -4.64 2.90 -13.66
N GLU A 98 -3.46 3.39 -14.07
CA GLU A 98 -3.22 4.06 -15.34
C GLU A 98 -1.79 3.83 -15.81
N VAL A 99 -1.52 4.10 -17.06
CA VAL A 99 -0.18 4.16 -17.66
C VAL A 99 0.03 5.58 -18.16
N ALA A 100 1.09 6.24 -17.70
CA ALA A 100 1.49 7.55 -18.20
C ALA A 100 2.10 7.41 -19.62
N GLU A 101 2.01 8.48 -20.43
CA GLU A 101 2.42 8.48 -21.84
C GLU A 101 3.88 8.02 -22.04
N ASP A 102 4.78 8.44 -21.14
CA ASP A 102 6.22 8.08 -21.19
C ASP A 102 6.61 7.02 -20.17
N GLN A 103 5.65 6.27 -19.62
CA GLN A 103 5.94 5.30 -18.58
C GLN A 103 6.80 4.15 -19.08
N LYS A 104 7.86 3.86 -18.30
CA LYS A 104 8.75 2.72 -18.51
C LYS A 104 8.57 1.71 -17.37
N VAL A 105 8.85 0.46 -17.67
CA VAL A 105 8.90 -0.59 -16.64
C VAL A 105 10.08 -0.33 -15.71
N ILE A 106 9.79 -0.12 -14.43
CA ILE A 106 10.81 -0.03 -13.38
C ILE A 106 11.06 -1.45 -12.87
N SER A 107 12.32 -1.88 -12.92
CA SER A 107 12.76 -3.22 -12.51
C SER A 107 13.98 -3.21 -11.58
N THR A 108 14.26 -2.06 -10.99
CA THR A 108 15.39 -1.81 -10.08
C THR A 108 14.90 -1.58 -8.65
N GLY A 109 15.82 -1.49 -7.68
CA GLY A 109 15.48 -1.28 -6.29
C GLY A 109 14.51 -2.33 -5.75
N PRO A 110 13.45 -1.95 -5.02
CA PRO A 110 12.43 -2.87 -4.51
C PRO A 110 11.73 -3.70 -5.59
N TYR A 111 11.62 -3.16 -6.81
CA TYR A 111 11.01 -3.81 -7.97
C TYR A 111 11.87 -4.94 -8.57
N ALA A 112 13.15 -5.04 -8.22
CA ALA A 112 13.98 -6.18 -8.57
C ALA A 112 13.68 -7.43 -7.72
N ILE A 113 13.01 -7.27 -6.59
CA ILE A 113 12.73 -8.34 -5.61
C ILE A 113 11.29 -8.86 -5.78
N VAL A 114 10.32 -7.93 -5.80
CA VAL A 114 8.90 -8.24 -5.98
C VAL A 114 8.27 -7.25 -6.95
N ARG A 115 7.24 -7.67 -7.67
CA ARG A 115 6.59 -6.81 -8.67
C ARG A 115 5.77 -5.68 -8.06
N HIS A 116 5.22 -5.88 -6.86
CA HIS A 116 4.35 -4.92 -6.20
C HIS A 116 4.86 -4.52 -4.80
N PRO A 117 6.04 -3.90 -4.72
CA PRO A 117 6.63 -3.52 -3.43
C PRO A 117 5.76 -2.50 -2.66
N MET A 118 4.98 -1.67 -3.36
CA MET A 118 4.03 -0.75 -2.73
C MET A 118 2.95 -1.50 -1.95
N TYR A 119 2.34 -2.56 -2.56
CA TYR A 119 1.31 -3.36 -1.89
C TYR A 119 1.89 -4.21 -0.74
N ALA A 120 3.10 -4.74 -0.90
CA ALA A 120 3.80 -5.43 0.17
C ALA A 120 4.03 -4.52 1.38
N SER A 121 4.51 -3.30 1.12
CA SER A 121 4.74 -2.28 2.16
C SER A 121 3.43 -1.83 2.83
N ALA A 122 2.38 -1.60 2.03
CA ALA A 122 1.06 -1.26 2.53
C ALA A 122 0.47 -2.37 3.42
N SER A 123 0.70 -3.64 3.07
CA SER A 123 0.24 -4.77 3.87
C SER A 123 0.94 -4.81 5.24
N LEU A 124 2.25 -4.55 5.31
CA LEU A 124 2.98 -4.43 6.57
C LEU A 124 2.42 -3.29 7.44
N TYR A 125 2.20 -2.13 6.83
CA TYR A 125 1.60 -0.97 7.50
C TYR A 125 0.20 -1.29 8.03
N VAL A 126 -0.68 -1.89 7.22
CA VAL A 126 -2.06 -2.22 7.57
C VAL A 126 -2.11 -3.22 8.73
N LEU A 127 -1.30 -4.29 8.67
CA LEU A 127 -1.26 -5.32 9.71
C LEU A 127 -0.56 -4.85 10.99
N GLY A 128 0.44 -3.98 10.88
CA GLY A 128 1.15 -3.42 12.03
C GLY A 128 0.34 -2.39 12.80
N THR A 129 -0.49 -1.59 12.11
CA THR A 129 -1.22 -0.46 12.72
C THR A 129 -2.08 -0.86 13.92
N PRO A 130 -2.94 -1.89 13.90
CA PRO A 130 -3.74 -2.25 15.06
C PRO A 130 -2.91 -2.71 16.26
N LEU A 131 -1.81 -3.43 16.02
CA LEU A 131 -0.89 -3.84 17.09
C LEU A 131 -0.19 -2.63 17.69
N ALA A 132 0.31 -1.71 16.87
CA ALA A 132 0.91 -0.45 17.31
C ALA A 132 -0.07 0.42 18.12
N LEU A 133 -1.37 0.36 17.77
CA LEU A 133 -2.44 1.01 18.50
C LEU A 133 -2.94 0.18 19.72
N GLY A 134 -2.31 -0.93 20.07
CA GLY A 134 -2.64 -1.73 21.23
C GLY A 134 -3.99 -2.47 21.15
N SER A 135 -4.47 -2.80 19.95
CA SER A 135 -5.79 -3.41 19.72
C SER A 135 -5.70 -4.70 18.91
N TYR A 136 -6.16 -5.80 19.48
CA TYR A 136 -6.37 -7.03 18.72
C TYR A 136 -7.63 -6.96 17.83
N TRP A 137 -8.67 -6.24 18.26
CA TRP A 137 -9.89 -6.07 17.45
C TRP A 137 -9.64 -5.30 16.14
N GLY A 138 -8.66 -4.40 16.15
CA GLY A 138 -8.22 -3.71 14.95
C GLY A 138 -7.62 -4.62 13.87
N LEU A 139 -7.23 -5.86 14.20
CA LEU A 139 -6.78 -6.85 13.21
C LEU A 139 -7.92 -7.31 12.30
N ALA A 140 -9.17 -7.27 12.74
CA ALA A 140 -10.31 -7.67 11.91
C ALA A 140 -10.45 -6.78 10.65
N PRO A 141 -10.55 -5.44 10.74
CA PRO A 141 -10.53 -4.59 9.54
C PRO A 141 -9.20 -4.66 8.78
N ALA A 142 -8.04 -4.85 9.45
CA ALA A 142 -6.76 -5.01 8.78
C ALA A 142 -6.77 -6.24 7.84
N VAL A 143 -7.21 -7.39 8.34
CA VAL A 143 -7.32 -8.63 7.54
C VAL A 143 -8.38 -8.47 6.45
N ALA A 144 -9.50 -7.80 6.73
CA ALA A 144 -10.57 -7.58 5.75
C ALA A 144 -10.13 -6.70 4.56
N ILE A 145 -9.13 -5.83 4.70
CA ILE A 145 -8.57 -5.02 3.61
C ILE A 145 -7.74 -5.89 2.64
N ILE A 146 -7.04 -6.92 3.11
CA ILE A 146 -6.08 -7.70 2.30
C ILE A 146 -6.69 -8.28 1.01
N PRO A 147 -7.88 -8.92 1.01
CA PRO A 147 -8.49 -9.41 -0.23
C PRO A 147 -8.71 -8.32 -1.29
N PHE A 148 -9.06 -7.10 -0.87
CA PHE A 148 -9.25 -5.97 -1.79
C PHE A 148 -7.91 -5.47 -2.36
N LEU A 149 -6.85 -5.45 -1.55
CA LEU A 149 -5.50 -5.15 -2.04
C LEU A 149 -5.02 -6.18 -3.05
N ILE A 150 -5.24 -7.48 -2.78
CA ILE A 150 -4.91 -8.57 -3.71
C ILE A 150 -5.71 -8.45 -5.01
N TRP A 151 -7.01 -8.19 -4.92
CA TRP A 151 -7.85 -8.00 -6.11
C TRP A 151 -7.36 -6.83 -6.95
N ARG A 152 -7.08 -5.68 -6.32
CA ARG A 152 -6.54 -4.51 -6.98
C ARG A 152 -5.22 -4.82 -7.69
N LEU A 153 -4.30 -5.47 -7.01
CA LEU A 153 -3.00 -5.88 -7.55
C LEU A 153 -3.15 -6.77 -8.79
N VAL A 154 -3.99 -7.80 -8.71
CA VAL A 154 -4.21 -8.73 -9.85
C VAL A 154 -4.83 -8.00 -11.05
N ASP A 155 -5.75 -7.07 -10.81
CA ASP A 155 -6.36 -6.27 -11.87
C ASP A 155 -5.37 -5.26 -12.46
N GLU A 156 -4.50 -4.66 -11.65
CA GLU A 156 -3.39 -3.81 -12.09
C GLU A 156 -2.38 -4.59 -12.95
N GLU A 157 -1.96 -5.79 -12.54
CA GLU A 157 -1.07 -6.63 -13.37
C GLU A 157 -1.65 -6.91 -14.75
N LYS A 158 -2.94 -7.25 -14.84
CA LYS A 158 -3.62 -7.48 -16.12
C LYS A 158 -3.61 -6.22 -16.98
N PHE A 159 -3.87 -5.08 -16.37
CA PHE A 159 -3.89 -3.80 -17.07
C PHE A 159 -2.49 -3.42 -17.58
N LEU A 160 -1.45 -3.55 -16.74
CA LEU A 160 -0.07 -3.24 -17.11
C LEU A 160 0.44 -4.19 -18.21
N ALA A 161 0.13 -5.48 -18.14
CA ALA A 161 0.53 -6.44 -19.16
C ALA A 161 -0.06 -6.12 -20.55
N MET A 162 -1.25 -5.50 -20.61
CA MET A 162 -1.89 -5.11 -21.87
C MET A 162 -1.46 -3.74 -22.38
N ASN A 163 -1.02 -2.83 -21.49
CA ASN A 163 -0.87 -1.41 -21.83
C ASN A 163 0.57 -0.87 -21.66
N LEU A 164 1.45 -1.59 -20.94
CA LEU A 164 2.82 -1.15 -20.71
C LEU A 164 3.83 -2.06 -21.42
N PRO A 165 4.47 -1.59 -22.51
CA PRO A 165 5.47 -2.38 -23.24
C PRO A 165 6.61 -2.85 -22.31
N GLY A 166 7.00 -4.13 -22.45
CA GLY A 166 8.07 -4.73 -21.64
C GLY A 166 7.63 -5.24 -20.25
N TYR A 167 6.33 -5.08 -19.88
CA TYR A 167 5.85 -5.54 -18.58
C TYR A 167 5.77 -7.07 -18.49
N THR A 168 5.45 -7.75 -19.58
CA THR A 168 5.39 -9.23 -19.62
C THR A 168 6.78 -9.84 -19.41
N GLU A 169 7.81 -9.29 -20.07
CA GLU A 169 9.21 -9.71 -19.88
C GLU A 169 9.71 -9.42 -18.45
N TYR A 170 9.23 -8.35 -17.85
CA TYR A 170 9.49 -8.07 -16.43
C TYR A 170 8.85 -9.11 -15.52
N GLN A 171 7.61 -9.55 -15.79
CA GLN A 171 6.93 -10.60 -15.02
C GLN A 171 7.68 -11.95 -15.07
N GLU A 172 8.32 -12.27 -16.21
CA GLU A 172 9.14 -13.49 -16.35
C GLU A 172 10.42 -13.43 -15.51
N ARG A 173 11.04 -12.26 -15.40
CA ARG A 173 12.26 -12.05 -14.62
C ARG A 173 11.99 -11.98 -13.11
N VAL A 174 10.97 -11.23 -12.71
CA VAL A 174 10.61 -11.04 -11.30
C VAL A 174 9.34 -11.82 -11.02
N ARG A 175 9.48 -13.05 -10.55
CA ARG A 175 8.36 -14.00 -10.42
C ARG A 175 7.46 -13.74 -9.22
N HIS A 176 7.96 -13.08 -8.18
CA HIS A 176 7.24 -12.85 -6.92
C HIS A 176 6.43 -11.56 -6.98
N ARG A 177 5.16 -11.63 -6.53
CA ARG A 177 4.25 -10.47 -6.49
C ARG A 177 4.47 -9.59 -5.26
N LEU A 178 4.32 -10.17 -4.08
CA LEU A 178 4.35 -9.47 -2.79
C LEU A 178 5.44 -9.96 -1.86
N VAL A 179 5.58 -11.29 -1.72
CA VAL A 179 6.47 -11.92 -0.75
C VAL A 179 7.49 -12.76 -1.50
N PRO A 180 8.79 -12.45 -1.36
CA PRO A 180 9.85 -13.22 -1.98
C PRO A 180 9.73 -14.71 -1.64
N PHE A 181 9.89 -15.57 -2.64
CA PHE A 181 9.83 -17.03 -2.54
C PHE A 181 8.47 -17.65 -2.15
N VAL A 182 7.41 -16.83 -1.95
CA VAL A 182 6.07 -17.31 -1.60
C VAL A 182 5.07 -17.02 -2.72
N TRP A 183 4.90 -15.76 -3.09
CA TRP A 183 3.90 -15.34 -4.09
C TRP A 183 4.24 -14.01 -4.77
#